data_89d5a24dea150d6da40be21c616265e7
#
_entry.id   89d5a24dea150d6da40be21c616265e7
#
_cell.length_a   1.000
_cell.length_b   1.000
_cell.length_c   1.000
_cell.angle_alpha   90.00
_cell.angle_beta   90.00
_cell.angle_gamma   90.00
#
_symmetry.space_group_name_H-M   'P 1'
#
loop_
_entity.id
_entity.type
_entity.pdbx_description
1 polymer ?
#
loop_
_entity_poly.entity_id
_entity_poly.type
_entity_poly.pdbx_seq_one_letter_code
_entity_poly.pdbx_strand_id
1 'polypeptide(L)'
;MKAQNYHKIEQGREAAFSLVEVTLSMAIAAVALVSIIGMLPQGMQTMRDAGDRAIQARIHQQILNELQMTPYGGDTGKSPLDDYDGLEIFYDSQGEELGDSNTNASVKGSFDHIFTARVSVPKDGGRLPDTVGGNTFNGFAFSEGSGVEESKYLRPILVEIAVVAGRPTFDWGDEDNQKLISVYQSYVVKMGKDYVRS
;
A
#
# COMPACT_ATOMS: atom_id res chain seq x y z
N MET A 1 83.51 -36.23 -30.33
CA MET A 1 82.26 -35.98 -30.97
C MET A 1 81.32 -35.43 -29.93
N LYS A 2 80.99 -34.06 -29.92
CA LYS A 2 80.06 -33.45 -29.02
C LYS A 2 78.78 -33.16 -29.82
N ALA A 3 77.67 -33.78 -29.44
CA ALA A 3 76.35 -33.52 -30.01
C ALA A 3 75.82 -32.23 -29.42
N GLN A 4 75.56 -31.26 -30.27
CA GLN A 4 74.85 -30.00 -29.87
C GLN A 4 73.33 -30.24 -29.91
N ASN A 5 72.69 -30.17 -28.74
CA ASN A 5 71.24 -30.14 -28.60
C ASN A 5 70.75 -28.75 -28.99
N TYR A 6 70.11 -28.68 -30.15
CA TYR A 6 69.33 -27.48 -30.53
C TYR A 6 68.00 -27.49 -29.78
N HIS A 7 67.90 -26.64 -28.80
CA HIS A 7 66.58 -26.29 -28.21
C HIS A 7 65.75 -25.55 -29.27
N LYS A 8 64.75 -26.25 -29.76
CA LYS A 8 63.70 -25.67 -30.62
C LYS A 8 62.82 -24.82 -29.74
N ILE A 9 63.01 -23.50 -29.78
CA ILE A 9 62.12 -22.51 -29.16
C ILE A 9 60.82 -22.56 -29.97
N GLU A 10 59.78 -23.20 -29.40
CA GLU A 10 58.42 -23.06 -29.90
C GLU A 10 57.98 -21.62 -29.64
N GLN A 11 58.05 -20.82 -30.69
CA GLN A 11 57.37 -19.51 -30.70
C GLN A 11 55.88 -19.75 -30.57
N GLY A 12 55.34 -19.54 -29.33
CA GLY A 12 53.92 -19.50 -29.08
C GLY A 12 53.28 -18.47 -30.05
N ARG A 13 52.47 -18.96 -30.98
CA ARG A 13 51.66 -18.07 -31.78
C ARG A 13 50.76 -17.32 -30.81
N GLU A 14 51.11 -16.07 -30.49
CA GLU A 14 50.16 -15.13 -29.86
C GLU A 14 48.99 -14.99 -30.84
N ALA A 15 47.88 -15.59 -30.49
CA ALA A 15 46.66 -15.44 -31.26
C ALA A 15 46.19 -14.00 -31.10
N ALA A 16 46.51 -13.16 -32.08
CA ALA A 16 45.96 -11.82 -32.13
C ALA A 16 44.45 -11.91 -32.36
N PHE A 17 43.66 -11.24 -31.52
CA PHE A 17 42.22 -11.19 -31.69
C PHE A 17 41.87 -10.63 -33.06
N SER A 18 40.94 -11.31 -33.74
CA SER A 18 40.39 -10.82 -35.00
C SER A 18 39.59 -9.55 -34.77
N LEU A 19 39.73 -8.55 -35.64
CA LEU A 19 38.95 -7.33 -35.59
C LEU A 19 37.42 -7.59 -35.55
N VAL A 20 36.98 -8.66 -36.21
CA VAL A 20 35.58 -9.14 -36.22
C VAL A 20 35.16 -9.62 -34.81
N GLU A 21 36.04 -10.34 -34.09
CA GLU A 21 35.75 -10.84 -32.75
C GLU A 21 35.61 -9.68 -31.73
N VAL A 22 36.45 -8.65 -31.84
CA VAL A 22 36.36 -7.47 -30.99
C VAL A 22 35.10 -6.66 -31.30
N THR A 23 34.76 -6.46 -32.56
CA THR A 23 33.54 -5.75 -32.94
C THR A 23 32.27 -6.50 -32.52
N LEU A 24 32.24 -7.82 -32.67
CA LEU A 24 31.14 -8.66 -32.23
C LEU A 24 30.97 -8.61 -30.69
N SER A 25 32.07 -8.72 -29.96
CA SER A 25 32.05 -8.63 -28.50
C SER A 25 31.55 -7.27 -28.02
N MET A 26 31.99 -6.18 -28.65
CA MET A 26 31.48 -4.83 -28.34
C MET A 26 29.99 -4.69 -28.67
N ALA A 27 29.52 -5.25 -29.78
CA ALA A 27 28.10 -5.23 -30.13
C ALA A 27 27.25 -5.95 -29.09
N ILE A 28 27.67 -7.14 -28.67
CA ILE A 28 26.95 -7.91 -27.63
C ILE A 28 26.95 -7.15 -26.30
N ALA A 29 28.11 -6.59 -25.90
CA ALA A 29 28.22 -5.81 -24.69
C ALA A 29 27.33 -4.56 -24.71
N ALA A 30 27.26 -3.85 -25.85
CA ALA A 30 26.41 -2.69 -26.01
C ALA A 30 24.92 -3.05 -25.88
N VAL A 31 24.45 -4.13 -26.51
CA VAL A 31 23.06 -4.60 -26.39
C VAL A 31 22.74 -5.01 -24.96
N ALA A 32 23.64 -5.70 -24.27
CA ALA A 32 23.47 -6.07 -22.88
C ALA A 32 23.34 -4.83 -21.97
N LEU A 33 24.22 -3.83 -22.14
CA LEU A 33 24.16 -2.59 -21.37
C LEU A 33 22.87 -1.81 -21.59
N VAL A 34 22.42 -1.67 -22.85
CA VAL A 34 21.17 -0.98 -23.18
C VAL A 34 19.96 -1.71 -22.54
N SER A 35 19.98 -3.04 -22.56
CA SER A 35 18.92 -3.85 -21.94
C SER A 35 18.85 -3.61 -20.41
N ILE A 36 19.99 -3.58 -19.72
CA ILE A 36 20.05 -3.34 -18.27
C ILE A 36 19.59 -1.92 -17.93
N ILE A 37 20.07 -0.92 -18.67
CA ILE A 37 19.66 0.48 -18.45
C ILE A 37 18.16 0.65 -18.70
N GLY A 38 17.60 -0.03 -19.69
CA GLY A 38 16.17 0.02 -20.00
C GLY A 38 15.29 -0.54 -18.89
N MET A 39 15.79 -1.47 -18.05
CA MET A 39 15.05 -2.06 -16.93
C MET A 39 15.11 -1.22 -15.65
N LEU A 40 16.08 -0.30 -15.52
CA LEU A 40 16.26 0.51 -14.30
C LEU A 40 15.01 1.33 -13.91
N PRO A 41 14.34 2.06 -14.82
CA PRO A 41 13.17 2.85 -14.47
C PRO A 41 12.02 1.98 -13.91
N GLN A 42 11.80 0.82 -14.51
CA GLN A 42 10.78 -0.13 -14.06
C GLN A 42 11.10 -0.70 -12.68
N GLY A 43 12.37 -1.04 -12.42
CA GLY A 43 12.82 -1.51 -11.11
C GLY A 43 12.61 -0.46 -10.01
N MET A 44 12.94 0.81 -10.31
CA MET A 44 12.73 1.92 -9.36
C MET A 44 11.24 2.16 -9.08
N GLN A 45 10.38 2.06 -10.10
CA GLN A 45 8.94 2.19 -9.91
C GLN A 45 8.38 1.07 -9.04
N THR A 46 8.78 -0.17 -9.29
CA THR A 46 8.37 -1.32 -8.47
C THR A 46 8.79 -1.16 -7.00
N MET A 47 9.99 -0.62 -6.75
CA MET A 47 10.45 -0.35 -5.39
C MET A 47 9.62 0.73 -4.69
N ARG A 48 9.23 1.80 -5.40
CA ARG A 48 8.34 2.84 -4.86
C ARG A 48 6.97 2.27 -4.52
N ASP A 49 6.36 1.55 -5.46
CA ASP A 49 5.05 0.93 -5.26
C ASP A 49 5.05 -0.06 -4.08
N ALA A 50 6.15 -0.81 -3.91
CA ALA A 50 6.31 -1.70 -2.77
C ALA A 50 6.46 -0.93 -1.45
N GLY A 51 7.18 0.20 -1.46
CA GLY A 51 7.32 1.09 -0.31
C GLY A 51 5.98 1.68 0.11
N ASP A 52 5.22 2.21 -0.83
CA ASP A 52 3.91 2.81 -0.57
C ASP A 52 2.93 1.77 0.01
N ARG A 53 2.93 0.55 -0.52
CA ARG A 53 2.10 -0.54 0.03
C ARG A 53 2.48 -0.93 1.45
N ALA A 54 3.78 -0.92 1.77
CA ALA A 54 4.24 -1.21 3.12
C ALA A 54 3.78 -0.14 4.13
N ILE A 55 3.83 1.14 3.72
CA ILE A 55 3.35 2.26 4.53
C ILE A 55 1.84 2.20 4.70
N GLN A 56 1.09 1.94 3.63
CA GLN A 56 -0.38 1.78 3.70
C GLN A 56 -0.79 0.63 4.64
N ALA A 57 -0.07 -0.49 4.60
CA ALA A 57 -0.32 -1.61 5.52
C ALA A 57 -0.06 -1.21 6.98
N ARG A 58 0.97 -0.40 7.25
CA ARG A 58 1.25 0.15 8.59
C ARG A 58 0.13 1.07 9.06
N ILE A 59 -0.31 2.00 8.21
CA ILE A 59 -1.43 2.91 8.50
C ILE A 59 -2.70 2.10 8.81
N HIS A 60 -3.04 1.12 7.99
CA HIS A 60 -4.19 0.25 8.24
C HIS A 60 -4.11 -0.45 9.59
N GLN A 61 -2.93 -1.00 9.93
CA GLN A 61 -2.71 -1.68 11.21
C GLN A 61 -2.86 -0.73 12.40
N GLN A 62 -2.39 0.50 12.27
CA GLN A 62 -2.51 1.53 13.31
C GLN A 62 -3.99 1.88 13.55
N ILE A 63 -4.73 2.18 12.49
CA ILE A 63 -6.17 2.47 12.57
C ILE A 63 -6.94 1.29 13.16
N LEU A 64 -6.64 0.07 12.72
CA LEU A 64 -7.31 -1.13 13.22
C LEU A 64 -7.06 -1.33 14.72
N ASN A 65 -5.82 -1.14 15.16
CA ASN A 65 -5.47 -1.25 16.59
C ASN A 65 -6.23 -0.21 17.43
N GLU A 66 -6.33 1.02 16.95
CA GLU A 66 -7.06 2.09 17.62
C GLU A 66 -8.55 1.75 17.73
N LEU A 67 -9.17 1.31 16.62
CA LEU A 67 -10.57 0.91 16.61
C LEU A 67 -10.86 -0.31 17.50
N GLN A 68 -9.92 -1.25 17.60
CA GLN A 68 -10.05 -2.40 18.51
C GLN A 68 -9.94 -2.03 19.98
N MET A 69 -9.19 -0.97 20.30
CA MET A 69 -9.09 -0.44 21.67
C MET A 69 -10.27 0.46 22.04
N THR A 70 -11.00 0.96 21.05
CA THR A 70 -12.16 1.84 21.27
C THR A 70 -13.33 1.03 21.86
N PRO A 71 -13.99 1.51 22.92
CA PRO A 71 -15.13 0.83 23.50
C PRO A 71 -16.24 0.61 22.48
N TYR A 72 -16.73 -0.63 22.41
CA TYR A 72 -17.77 -1.02 21.45
C TYR A 72 -19.13 -0.41 21.75
N GLY A 73 -19.47 -0.20 23.02
CA GLY A 73 -20.72 0.38 23.48
C GLY A 73 -20.50 1.65 24.29
N GLY A 74 -21.40 2.60 24.18
CA GLY A 74 -21.43 3.83 24.98
C GLY A 74 -22.66 3.88 25.91
N ASP A 75 -22.53 4.58 27.05
CA ASP A 75 -23.60 4.77 28.04
C ASP A 75 -24.83 5.50 27.51
N THR A 76 -24.70 6.19 26.38
CA THR A 76 -25.74 7.05 25.77
C THR A 76 -26.41 6.44 24.54
N GLY A 77 -26.18 5.14 24.27
CA GLY A 77 -26.68 4.47 23.07
C GLY A 77 -25.93 4.80 21.79
N LYS A 78 -24.93 5.70 21.83
CA LYS A 78 -24.01 5.98 20.75
C LYS A 78 -22.69 5.26 21.02
N SER A 79 -22.23 4.47 20.06
CA SER A 79 -20.92 3.83 20.16
C SER A 79 -19.82 4.85 19.86
N PRO A 80 -18.72 4.91 20.64
CA PRO A 80 -17.56 5.70 20.27
C PRO A 80 -16.96 5.33 18.90
N LEU A 81 -17.20 4.11 18.42
CA LEU A 81 -16.85 3.71 17.06
C LEU A 81 -17.60 4.49 15.97
N ASP A 82 -18.77 5.05 16.31
CA ASP A 82 -19.56 5.85 15.38
C ASP A 82 -18.88 7.21 15.06
N ASP A 83 -17.96 7.65 15.90
CA ASP A 83 -17.21 8.90 15.68
C ASP A 83 -16.11 8.74 14.61
N TYR A 84 -15.75 7.50 14.29
CA TYR A 84 -14.83 7.18 13.20
C TYR A 84 -15.51 7.07 11.84
N ASP A 85 -16.84 7.01 11.78
CA ASP A 85 -17.54 6.86 10.52
C ASP A 85 -17.44 8.12 9.67
N GLY A 86 -16.80 8.01 8.50
CA GLY A 86 -16.51 9.13 7.61
C GLY A 86 -15.29 9.97 8.02
N LEU A 87 -14.55 9.59 9.06
CA LEU A 87 -13.34 10.30 9.48
C LEU A 87 -12.23 10.17 8.44
N GLU A 88 -11.64 11.29 8.07
CA GLU A 88 -10.42 11.34 7.26
C GLU A 88 -9.23 11.62 8.18
N ILE A 89 -8.23 10.75 8.15
CA ILE A 89 -6.98 10.84 8.91
C ILE A 89 -5.83 11.08 7.94
N PHE A 90 -4.97 12.03 8.26
CA PHE A 90 -3.89 12.50 7.39
C PHE A 90 -2.55 11.95 7.87
N TYR A 91 -1.75 11.44 6.94
CA TYR A 91 -0.47 10.81 7.23
C TYR A 91 0.64 11.38 6.34
N ASP A 92 1.84 11.35 6.88
CA ASP A 92 3.06 11.72 6.17
C ASP A 92 3.59 10.58 5.28
N SER A 93 4.77 10.81 4.68
CA SER A 93 5.46 9.84 3.84
C SER A 93 5.98 8.60 4.58
N GLN A 94 5.99 8.59 5.90
CA GLN A 94 6.43 7.49 6.75
C GLN A 94 5.25 6.76 7.41
N GLY A 95 4.02 7.25 7.20
CA GLY A 95 2.81 6.74 7.82
C GLY A 95 2.67 7.20 9.28
N GLU A 96 3.23 8.36 9.62
CA GLU A 96 2.96 9.03 10.89
C GLU A 96 1.75 9.92 10.77
N GLU A 97 0.88 9.90 11.77
CA GLU A 97 -0.34 10.68 11.79
C GLU A 97 -0.04 12.17 11.98
N LEU A 98 -0.57 12.99 11.10
CA LEU A 98 -0.47 14.45 11.16
C LEU A 98 -1.72 15.08 11.82
N GLY A 99 -2.81 14.36 11.85
CA GLY A 99 -4.12 14.79 12.37
C GLY A 99 -5.28 14.25 11.54
N ASP A 100 -6.47 14.66 11.90
CA ASP A 100 -7.70 14.22 11.25
C ASP A 100 -8.60 15.41 10.84
N SER A 101 -9.68 15.11 10.11
CA SER A 101 -10.62 16.12 9.61
C SER A 101 -11.35 16.89 10.73
N ASN A 102 -11.42 16.35 11.95
CA ASN A 102 -12.11 16.97 13.08
C ASN A 102 -11.17 17.83 13.93
N THR A 103 -9.92 17.36 14.14
CA THR A 103 -8.98 17.99 15.07
C THR A 103 -7.99 18.93 14.38
N ASN A 104 -7.52 18.58 13.18
CA ASN A 104 -6.47 19.32 12.49
C ASN A 104 -6.67 19.38 10.97
N ALA A 105 -7.82 19.85 10.53
CA ALA A 105 -8.16 19.95 9.11
C ALA A 105 -7.17 20.84 8.30
N SER A 106 -6.41 21.73 8.97
CA SER A 106 -5.44 22.62 8.33
C SER A 106 -4.23 21.90 7.73
N VAL A 107 -3.96 20.68 8.16
CA VAL A 107 -2.88 19.84 7.64
C VAL A 107 -3.21 19.28 6.25
N LYS A 108 -4.52 19.20 5.91
CA LYS A 108 -4.97 18.72 4.62
C LYS A 108 -4.39 19.55 3.48
N GLY A 109 -3.64 18.92 2.59
CA GLY A 109 -2.96 19.58 1.47
C GLY A 109 -1.63 20.25 1.81
N SER A 110 -1.12 20.06 3.03
CA SER A 110 0.24 20.49 3.37
C SER A 110 1.28 19.66 2.57
N PHE A 111 2.51 20.14 2.56
CA PHE A 111 3.61 19.46 1.86
C PHE A 111 3.90 18.07 2.45
N ASP A 112 3.72 17.91 3.75
CA ASP A 112 3.98 16.66 4.46
C ASP A 112 2.81 15.67 4.33
N HIS A 113 1.64 16.12 3.87
CA HIS A 113 0.46 15.30 3.71
C HIS A 113 0.55 14.43 2.45
N ILE A 114 0.89 13.15 2.61
CA ILE A 114 1.10 12.21 1.50
C ILE A 114 -0.05 11.21 1.38
N PHE A 115 -0.57 10.72 2.52
CA PHE A 115 -1.66 9.74 2.52
C PHE A 115 -2.86 10.29 3.29
N THR A 116 -4.06 9.98 2.78
CA THR A 116 -5.32 10.15 3.51
C THR A 116 -5.96 8.79 3.70
N ALA A 117 -6.30 8.45 4.94
CA ALA A 117 -7.12 7.29 5.23
C ALA A 117 -8.55 7.76 5.55
N ARG A 118 -9.54 7.18 4.89
CA ARG A 118 -10.95 7.34 5.22
C ARG A 118 -11.46 6.08 5.88
N VAL A 119 -12.03 6.23 7.08
CA VAL A 119 -12.59 5.13 7.85
C VAL A 119 -14.11 5.14 7.67
N SER A 120 -14.68 3.98 7.40
CA SER A 120 -16.13 3.80 7.40
C SER A 120 -16.51 2.68 8.36
N VAL A 121 -17.42 2.99 9.28
CA VAL A 121 -17.91 2.08 10.32
C VAL A 121 -19.43 2.02 10.25
N PRO A 122 -20.00 1.26 9.30
CA PRO A 122 -21.44 1.23 9.12
C PRO A 122 -22.15 0.67 10.37
N LYS A 123 -23.24 1.35 10.75
CA LYS A 123 -24.03 1.02 11.96
C LYS A 123 -24.88 -0.22 11.80
N ASP A 124 -25.45 -0.38 10.64
CA ASP A 124 -26.46 -1.37 10.31
C ASP A 124 -25.88 -2.41 9.34
N GLY A 125 -24.94 -3.23 9.83
CA GLY A 125 -24.35 -4.30 9.04
C GLY A 125 -23.97 -3.82 7.63
N GLY A 126 -22.79 -3.25 7.45
CA GLY A 126 -22.47 -2.46 6.27
C GLY A 126 -22.59 -3.22 4.96
N ARG A 127 -23.29 -2.61 4.03
CA ARG A 127 -23.17 -2.95 2.63
C ARG A 127 -21.87 -2.33 2.14
N LEU A 128 -20.90 -3.16 1.86
CA LEU A 128 -19.70 -2.70 1.18
C LEU A 128 -20.10 -2.07 -0.17
N PRO A 129 -19.47 -0.98 -0.57
CA PRO A 129 -19.71 -0.43 -1.89
C PRO A 129 -19.50 -1.53 -2.94
N ASP A 130 -20.47 -1.66 -3.83
CA ASP A 130 -20.49 -2.71 -4.87
C ASP A 130 -19.25 -2.65 -5.78
N THR A 131 -18.57 -1.51 -5.76
CA THR A 131 -17.38 -1.27 -6.58
C THR A 131 -16.35 -0.43 -5.81
N VAL A 132 -15.19 -1.00 -5.55
CA VAL A 132 -14.04 -0.28 -5.00
C VAL A 132 -12.84 -0.53 -5.90
N GLY A 133 -12.21 0.52 -6.39
CA GLY A 133 -11.03 0.41 -7.26
C GLY A 133 -11.32 -0.32 -8.58
N GLY A 134 -12.56 -0.25 -9.12
CA GLY A 134 -12.95 -0.92 -10.36
C GLY A 134 -13.17 -2.43 -10.22
N ASN A 135 -13.03 -3.00 -9.04
CA ASN A 135 -13.33 -4.41 -8.78
C ASN A 135 -14.71 -4.55 -8.12
N THR A 136 -15.55 -5.38 -8.70
CA THR A 136 -16.85 -5.75 -8.10
C THR A 136 -16.58 -6.74 -6.98
N PHE A 137 -16.75 -6.30 -5.74
CA PHE A 137 -16.75 -7.22 -4.61
C PHE A 137 -18.16 -7.84 -4.51
N ASN A 138 -18.31 -9.10 -4.88
CA ASN A 138 -19.44 -9.91 -4.47
C ASN A 138 -19.27 -10.20 -2.97
N GLY A 139 -19.34 -9.10 -2.19
CA GLY A 139 -18.96 -9.07 -0.82
C GLY A 139 -20.05 -9.64 0.06
N PHE A 140 -19.67 -9.91 1.25
CA PHE A 140 -20.50 -10.24 2.37
C PHE A 140 -21.57 -9.16 2.57
N ALA A 141 -22.75 -9.36 2.00
CA ALA A 141 -23.93 -8.63 2.40
C ALA A 141 -24.31 -9.19 3.78
N PHE A 142 -24.01 -8.45 4.83
CA PHE A 142 -24.75 -8.64 6.06
C PHE A 142 -26.19 -8.23 5.75
N SER A 143 -27.06 -9.22 5.68
CA SER A 143 -28.43 -9.05 5.23
C SER A 143 -29.15 -7.99 6.07
N GLU A 144 -29.46 -6.89 5.43
CA GLU A 144 -30.48 -5.98 5.93
C GLU A 144 -31.78 -6.77 6.07
N GLY A 145 -32.25 -6.99 7.28
CA GLY A 145 -33.60 -7.52 7.49
C GLY A 145 -33.76 -8.83 8.23
N SER A 146 -32.77 -9.61 8.50
CA SER A 146 -32.87 -10.63 9.53
C SER A 146 -32.33 -9.98 10.82
N GLY A 147 -33.21 -9.64 11.76
CA GLY A 147 -32.88 -9.00 13.05
C GLY A 147 -31.86 -9.78 13.87
N VAL A 148 -30.73 -9.99 13.30
CA VAL A 148 -29.69 -10.83 13.79
C VAL A 148 -28.81 -10.01 14.70
N GLU A 149 -28.73 -10.49 15.91
CA GLU A 149 -27.86 -9.99 16.97
C GLU A 149 -26.36 -9.95 16.58
N GLU A 150 -26.00 -10.32 15.36
CA GLU A 150 -24.60 -10.34 14.88
C GLU A 150 -23.98 -8.95 14.80
N SER A 151 -24.74 -7.94 14.38
CA SER A 151 -24.27 -6.54 14.38
C SER A 151 -24.01 -6.02 15.79
N LYS A 152 -24.58 -6.68 16.80
CA LYS A 152 -24.38 -6.36 18.22
C LYS A 152 -22.99 -6.73 18.71
N TYR A 153 -22.33 -7.69 18.09
CA TYR A 153 -21.04 -8.23 18.50
C TYR A 153 -19.91 -8.02 17.49
N LEU A 154 -20.27 -7.75 16.24
CA LEU A 154 -19.32 -7.62 15.13
C LEU A 154 -19.67 -6.39 14.28
N ARG A 155 -18.71 -5.49 14.08
CA ARG A 155 -18.87 -4.36 13.15
C ARG A 155 -17.84 -4.47 12.03
N PRO A 156 -18.28 -4.41 10.78
CA PRO A 156 -17.37 -4.28 9.67
C PRO A 156 -16.72 -2.89 9.67
N ILE A 157 -15.45 -2.86 9.30
CA ILE A 157 -14.69 -1.62 9.11
C ILE A 157 -14.14 -1.65 7.70
N LEU A 158 -14.30 -0.53 7.01
CA LEU A 158 -13.68 -0.27 5.74
C LEU A 158 -12.69 0.87 5.92
N VAL A 159 -11.44 0.63 5.57
CA VAL A 159 -10.38 1.64 5.55
C VAL A 159 -9.93 1.82 4.12
N GLU A 160 -10.17 3.00 3.57
CA GLU A 160 -9.73 3.38 2.23
C GLU A 160 -8.53 4.30 2.40
N ILE A 161 -7.39 3.93 1.83
CA ILE A 161 -6.15 4.71 1.91
C ILE A 161 -5.79 5.20 0.52
N ALA A 162 -5.75 6.52 0.36
CA ALA A 162 -5.39 7.18 -0.89
C ALA A 162 -4.02 7.85 -0.80
N VAL A 163 -3.27 7.80 -1.90
CA VAL A 163 -2.04 8.59 -2.07
C VAL A 163 -2.43 9.95 -2.64
N VAL A 164 -2.39 10.99 -1.81
CA VAL A 164 -2.84 12.34 -2.21
C VAL A 164 -1.69 13.28 -2.56
N ALA A 165 -0.47 13.02 -2.03
CA ALA A 165 0.76 13.76 -2.33
C ALA A 165 0.58 15.29 -2.27
N GLY A 166 0.09 15.81 -1.15
CA GLY A 166 -0.08 17.26 -0.91
C GLY A 166 -1.26 17.89 -1.67
N ARG A 167 -2.16 17.11 -2.28
CA ARG A 167 -3.36 17.65 -2.91
C ARG A 167 -4.37 18.09 -1.83
N PRO A 168 -4.83 19.34 -1.87
CA PRO A 168 -5.79 19.84 -0.86
C PRO A 168 -7.19 19.23 -1.03
N THR A 169 -7.52 18.82 -2.25
CA THR A 169 -8.81 18.20 -2.59
C THR A 169 -8.58 16.86 -3.22
N PHE A 170 -9.19 15.81 -2.65
CA PHE A 170 -9.21 14.48 -3.19
C PHE A 170 -10.65 14.01 -3.29
N ASP A 171 -11.11 13.73 -4.51
CA ASP A 171 -12.46 13.22 -4.74
C ASP A 171 -12.43 11.69 -4.71
N TRP A 172 -13.09 11.12 -3.71
CA TRP A 172 -13.19 9.67 -3.52
C TRP A 172 -14.12 9.00 -4.52
N GLY A 173 -14.99 9.76 -5.19
CA GLY A 173 -15.93 9.26 -6.19
C GLY A 173 -15.41 9.30 -7.63
N ASP A 174 -14.26 9.93 -7.87
CA ASP A 174 -13.67 10.05 -9.20
C ASP A 174 -13.04 8.73 -9.63
N GLU A 175 -13.41 8.25 -10.83
CA GLU A 175 -12.89 7.00 -11.39
C GLU A 175 -11.37 7.01 -11.60
N ASP A 176 -10.79 8.15 -11.93
CA ASP A 176 -9.34 8.28 -12.10
C ASP A 176 -8.59 8.17 -10.76
N ASN A 177 -9.19 8.64 -9.68
CA ASN A 177 -8.64 8.57 -8.35
C ASN A 177 -8.78 7.17 -7.73
N GLN A 178 -9.72 6.35 -8.18
CA GLN A 178 -9.91 5.00 -7.66
C GLN A 178 -8.67 4.11 -7.78
N LYS A 179 -7.82 4.35 -8.78
CA LYS A 179 -6.56 3.62 -8.97
C LYS A 179 -5.51 3.94 -7.89
N LEU A 180 -5.69 5.07 -7.19
CA LEU A 180 -4.80 5.54 -6.13
C LEU A 180 -5.28 5.10 -4.74
N ILE A 181 -6.45 4.45 -4.66
CA ILE A 181 -7.09 4.03 -3.42
C ILE A 181 -6.78 2.55 -3.18
N SER A 182 -6.25 2.25 -2.01
CA SER A 182 -6.13 0.90 -1.49
C SER A 182 -7.21 0.68 -0.43
N VAL A 183 -7.96 -0.39 -0.57
CA VAL A 183 -9.09 -0.68 0.31
C VAL A 183 -8.78 -1.87 1.18
N TYR A 184 -8.96 -1.70 2.48
CA TYR A 184 -8.78 -2.71 3.49
C TYR A 184 -10.09 -2.93 4.24
N GLN A 185 -10.49 -4.18 4.32
CA GLN A 185 -11.67 -4.58 5.07
C GLN A 185 -11.24 -5.34 6.32
N SER A 186 -11.86 -4.98 7.43
CA SER A 186 -11.62 -5.65 8.71
C SER A 186 -12.90 -5.68 9.55
N TYR A 187 -12.82 -6.24 10.74
CA TYR A 187 -13.92 -6.32 11.67
C TYR A 187 -13.46 -5.96 13.08
N VAL A 188 -14.28 -5.20 13.79
CA VAL A 188 -14.14 -5.03 15.24
C VAL A 188 -15.13 -5.93 15.94
N VAL A 189 -14.63 -6.75 16.82
CA VAL A 189 -15.42 -7.67 17.65
C VAL A 189 -15.63 -7.02 19.00
N LYS A 190 -16.86 -7.09 19.52
CA LYS A 190 -17.14 -6.67 20.90
C LYS A 190 -16.37 -7.57 21.87
N MET A 191 -15.28 -7.07 22.41
CA MET A 191 -14.50 -7.75 23.44
C MET A 191 -14.88 -7.22 24.82
N GLY A 192 -15.41 -8.08 25.67
CA GLY A 192 -15.68 -7.77 27.07
C GLY A 192 -17.15 -7.51 27.41
N LYS A 193 -17.42 -7.38 28.72
CA LYS A 193 -18.72 -6.96 29.23
C LYS A 193 -18.85 -5.47 29.10
N ASP A 194 -20.05 -5.00 28.70
CA ASP A 194 -20.38 -3.58 28.83
C ASP A 194 -20.25 -3.23 30.32
N TYR A 195 -19.28 -2.38 30.65
CA TYR A 195 -19.22 -1.80 31.98
C TYR A 195 -20.33 -0.76 32.06
N VAL A 196 -21.49 -1.15 32.50
CA VAL A 196 -22.51 -0.23 32.97
C VAL A 196 -21.98 0.30 34.30
N ARG A 197 -21.45 1.52 34.31
CA ARG A 197 -21.21 2.24 35.58
C ARG A 197 -22.59 2.53 36.17
N SER A 198 -22.93 1.80 37.22
CA SER A 198 -24.06 2.09 38.11
C SER A 198 -23.82 3.38 38.87
#